data_02a1868d79d764d590354ae483dbdf88
#
_entry.id   02a1868d79d764d590354ae483dbdf88
#
_cell.length_a   1.000
_cell.length_b   1.000
_cell.length_c   1.000
_cell.angle_alpha   90.00
_cell.angle_beta   90.00
_cell.angle_gamma   90.00
#
_symmetry.space_group_name_H-M   'P 1'
#
loop_
_entity.id
_entity.type
_entity.pdbx_description
1 polymer ?
#
loop_
_entity_poly.entity_id
_entity_poly.type
_entity_poly.pdbx_seq_one_letter_code
_entity_poly.pdbx_strand_id
1 'polypeptide(L)'
;ADVKRAVKTSPDKPVILLNAGQVATDCRDFPKAEEYLTRYIDLVAEQNPDADFSSNDIWFKLAGVLHENGRHEEEAEALGSLTDGELAPQARLREAAALAESQRFDDARAVLQGAAEDYPEHLNLFMTAEAQMLIEAGRPEDALGVMKTALAEQPDDVSLAYDTAMIAQNVGHFEETESILKDILSDDPDHVQAGNALAYLWVTRDMNLPEARRLLEHAYRLSPVDPYVLDSMGWLCFKEGRYDQAAEFTLASLKRLFDVEVACHLVEILAVSGRDHEAE
;
A
#
# COMPACT_ATOMS: atom_id res chain seq x y z
N ALA A 1 -26.35 14.51 -25.02
CA ALA A 1 -27.72 14.71 -25.55
C ALA A 1 -28.36 13.38 -25.93
N ASP A 2 -27.64 12.49 -26.64
CA ASP A 2 -28.20 11.25 -27.18
C ASP A 2 -28.51 10.20 -26.09
N VAL A 3 -27.68 10.09 -25.07
CA VAL A 3 -27.90 9.19 -23.93
C VAL A 3 -29.18 9.52 -23.16
N LYS A 4 -29.39 10.79 -22.82
CA LYS A 4 -30.63 11.23 -22.17
C LYS A 4 -31.87 10.96 -23.00
N ARG A 5 -31.76 11.09 -24.33
CA ARG A 5 -32.84 10.77 -25.25
C ARG A 5 -33.10 9.26 -25.29
N ALA A 6 -32.06 8.42 -25.34
CA ALA A 6 -32.17 6.96 -25.33
C ALA A 6 -32.86 6.45 -24.06
N VAL A 7 -32.43 6.92 -22.89
CA VAL A 7 -33.06 6.57 -21.60
C VAL A 7 -34.53 7.03 -21.57
N LYS A 8 -34.84 8.22 -22.08
CA LYS A 8 -36.23 8.73 -22.10
C LYS A 8 -37.14 7.92 -23.04
N THR A 9 -36.62 7.41 -24.17
CA THR A 9 -37.39 6.65 -25.13
C THR A 9 -37.55 5.17 -24.81
N SER A 10 -36.66 4.62 -24.02
CA SER A 10 -36.64 3.20 -23.63
C SER A 10 -36.16 3.03 -22.21
N PRO A 11 -36.94 3.51 -21.23
CA PRO A 11 -36.52 3.54 -19.83
C PRO A 11 -36.38 2.15 -19.18
N ASP A 12 -37.03 1.14 -19.75
CA ASP A 12 -37.13 -0.22 -19.20
C ASP A 12 -36.22 -1.23 -19.94
N LYS A 13 -35.14 -0.73 -20.57
CA LYS A 13 -34.13 -1.59 -21.21
C LYS A 13 -32.82 -1.56 -20.39
N PRO A 14 -32.45 -2.68 -19.72
CA PRO A 14 -31.24 -2.74 -18.91
C PRO A 14 -29.99 -2.28 -19.66
N VAL A 15 -29.79 -2.73 -20.87
CA VAL A 15 -28.61 -2.37 -21.70
C VAL A 15 -28.47 -0.87 -21.95
N ILE A 16 -29.59 -0.14 -22.01
CA ILE A 16 -29.56 1.32 -22.19
C ILE A 16 -29.12 2.00 -20.90
N LEU A 17 -29.60 1.52 -19.74
CA LEU A 17 -29.24 2.05 -18.44
C LEU A 17 -27.76 1.79 -18.14
N LEU A 18 -27.25 0.58 -18.39
CA LEU A 18 -25.85 0.24 -18.23
C LEU A 18 -24.95 1.15 -19.08
N ASN A 19 -25.25 1.31 -20.37
CA ASN A 19 -24.47 2.20 -21.22
C ASN A 19 -24.61 3.68 -20.82
N ALA A 20 -25.78 4.08 -20.33
CA ALA A 20 -25.98 5.44 -19.84
C ALA A 20 -25.15 5.70 -18.55
N GLY A 21 -25.09 4.72 -17.66
CA GLY A 21 -24.25 4.76 -16.47
C GLY A 21 -22.78 4.91 -16.86
N GLN A 22 -22.28 4.07 -17.77
CA GLN A 22 -20.90 4.16 -18.24
C GLN A 22 -20.57 5.53 -18.86
N VAL A 23 -21.41 6.04 -19.76
CA VAL A 23 -21.18 7.36 -20.37
C VAL A 23 -21.25 8.49 -19.33
N ALA A 24 -22.12 8.39 -18.33
CA ALA A 24 -22.18 9.36 -17.24
C ALA A 24 -20.89 9.33 -16.39
N THR A 25 -20.36 8.15 -16.09
CA THR A 25 -19.07 7.96 -15.42
C THR A 25 -17.93 8.58 -16.22
N ASP A 26 -17.83 8.29 -17.51
CA ASP A 26 -16.80 8.84 -18.40
C ASP A 26 -16.86 10.37 -18.48
N CYS A 27 -18.08 10.93 -18.39
CA CYS A 27 -18.32 12.37 -18.33
C CYS A 27 -18.20 12.97 -16.94
N ARG A 28 -17.86 12.18 -15.90
CA ARG A 28 -17.79 12.57 -14.49
C ARG A 28 -19.11 13.15 -13.94
N ASP A 29 -20.24 12.77 -14.52
CA ASP A 29 -21.59 13.09 -14.00
C ASP A 29 -22.01 11.96 -13.04
N PHE A 30 -21.26 11.83 -11.92
CA PHE A 30 -21.39 10.72 -10.98
C PHE A 30 -22.79 10.59 -10.37
N PRO A 31 -23.52 11.68 -10.04
CA PRO A 31 -24.92 11.53 -9.60
C PRO A 31 -25.83 10.85 -10.61
N LYS A 32 -25.60 11.10 -11.91
CA LYS A 32 -26.38 10.41 -12.96
C LYS A 32 -25.87 9.01 -13.23
N ALA A 33 -24.58 8.79 -13.13
CA ALA A 33 -24.01 7.46 -13.26
C ALA A 33 -24.64 6.53 -12.20
N GLU A 34 -24.69 6.97 -10.96
CA GLU A 34 -25.34 6.27 -9.86
C GLU A 34 -26.82 6.00 -10.15
N GLU A 35 -27.60 7.03 -10.52
CA GLU A 35 -29.01 6.88 -10.87
C GLU A 35 -29.24 5.77 -11.93
N TYR A 36 -28.42 5.75 -12.98
CA TYR A 36 -28.57 4.79 -14.07
C TYR A 36 -28.12 3.37 -13.69
N LEU A 37 -27.02 3.24 -12.92
CA LEU A 37 -26.50 1.94 -12.50
C LEU A 37 -27.42 1.29 -11.45
N THR A 38 -27.89 2.04 -10.46
CA THR A 38 -28.87 1.55 -9.47
C THR A 38 -30.16 1.10 -10.16
N ARG A 39 -30.71 1.94 -11.05
CA ARG A 39 -31.90 1.57 -11.80
C ARG A 39 -31.69 0.35 -12.71
N TYR A 40 -30.47 0.15 -13.24
CA TYR A 40 -30.13 -1.06 -13.99
C TYR A 40 -30.26 -2.30 -13.11
N ILE A 41 -29.70 -2.25 -11.89
CA ILE A 41 -29.75 -3.37 -10.94
C ILE A 41 -31.20 -3.69 -10.57
N ASP A 42 -31.98 -2.68 -10.18
CA ASP A 42 -33.39 -2.82 -9.83
C ASP A 42 -34.20 -3.44 -10.97
N LEU A 43 -34.04 -2.92 -12.19
CA LEU A 43 -34.77 -3.37 -13.36
C LEU A 43 -34.43 -4.84 -13.74
N VAL A 44 -33.16 -5.23 -13.63
CA VAL A 44 -32.77 -6.61 -13.91
C VAL A 44 -33.33 -7.55 -12.82
N ALA A 45 -33.29 -7.14 -11.56
CA ALA A 45 -33.89 -7.91 -10.45
C ALA A 45 -35.43 -8.05 -10.62
N GLU A 46 -36.12 -6.99 -11.06
CA GLU A 46 -37.55 -7.04 -11.36
C GLU A 46 -37.90 -7.97 -12.53
N GLN A 47 -37.08 -7.94 -13.59
CA GLN A 47 -37.32 -8.74 -14.80
C GLN A 47 -36.89 -10.21 -14.65
N ASN A 48 -35.91 -10.47 -13.78
CA ASN A 48 -35.40 -11.78 -13.45
C ASN A 48 -35.13 -11.89 -11.94
N PRO A 49 -36.15 -12.26 -11.16
CA PRO A 49 -35.98 -12.39 -9.70
C PRO A 49 -34.92 -13.41 -9.24
N ASP A 50 -34.57 -14.35 -10.13
CA ASP A 50 -33.53 -15.36 -9.87
C ASP A 50 -32.14 -14.93 -10.40
N ALA A 51 -31.98 -13.66 -10.82
CA ALA A 51 -30.69 -13.18 -11.29
C ALA A 51 -29.67 -13.18 -10.14
N ASP A 52 -28.56 -13.87 -10.38
CA ASP A 52 -27.43 -13.85 -9.47
C ASP A 52 -26.47 -12.71 -9.86
N PHE A 53 -26.27 -11.77 -8.93
CA PHE A 53 -25.34 -10.66 -9.07
C PHE A 53 -24.05 -10.85 -8.29
N SER A 54 -23.87 -12.00 -7.62
CA SER A 54 -22.73 -12.23 -6.71
C SER A 54 -21.37 -12.11 -7.41
N SER A 55 -21.32 -12.42 -8.72
CA SER A 55 -20.10 -12.33 -9.55
C SER A 55 -20.16 -11.19 -10.59
N ASN A 56 -21.15 -10.29 -10.49
CA ASN A 56 -21.38 -9.27 -11.51
C ASN A 56 -20.55 -8.01 -11.23
N ASP A 57 -19.72 -7.60 -12.18
CA ASP A 57 -18.87 -6.40 -12.12
C ASP A 57 -19.65 -5.08 -11.96
N ILE A 58 -20.98 -5.13 -12.05
CA ILE A 58 -21.86 -3.96 -11.86
C ILE A 58 -21.66 -3.33 -10.47
N TRP A 59 -21.46 -4.19 -9.43
CA TRP A 59 -21.20 -3.70 -8.08
C TRP A 59 -19.91 -2.92 -8.01
N PHE A 60 -18.88 -3.38 -8.70
CA PHE A 60 -17.59 -2.69 -8.76
C PHE A 60 -17.70 -1.33 -9.47
N LYS A 61 -18.52 -1.25 -10.53
CA LYS A 61 -18.81 0.01 -11.24
C LYS A 61 -19.59 0.99 -10.37
N LEU A 62 -20.65 0.49 -9.70
CA LEU A 62 -21.46 1.30 -8.78
C LEU A 62 -20.61 1.82 -7.62
N ALA A 63 -19.79 0.95 -7.01
CA ALA A 63 -18.87 1.32 -5.95
C ALA A 63 -17.92 2.45 -6.38
N GLY A 64 -17.35 2.37 -7.60
CA GLY A 64 -16.51 3.44 -8.12
C GLY A 64 -17.22 4.80 -8.23
N VAL A 65 -18.49 4.78 -8.61
CA VAL A 65 -19.32 6.00 -8.68
C VAL A 65 -19.65 6.53 -7.29
N LEU A 66 -19.96 5.64 -6.35
CA LEU A 66 -20.27 6.01 -4.95
C LEU A 66 -19.03 6.60 -4.25
N HIS A 67 -17.85 6.05 -4.52
CA HIS A 67 -16.57 6.61 -4.06
C HIS A 67 -16.38 8.07 -4.49
N GLU A 68 -16.57 8.34 -5.80
CA GLU A 68 -16.43 9.70 -6.35
C GLU A 68 -17.52 10.67 -5.83
N ASN A 69 -18.64 10.14 -5.35
CA ASN A 69 -19.68 10.90 -4.67
C ASN A 69 -19.42 11.09 -3.16
N GLY A 70 -18.35 10.50 -2.59
CA GLY A 70 -18.02 10.54 -1.17
C GLY A 70 -18.97 9.72 -0.29
N ARG A 71 -19.64 8.70 -0.86
CA ARG A 71 -20.64 7.86 -0.19
C ARG A 71 -20.01 6.50 0.19
N HIS A 72 -19.03 6.53 1.06
CA HIS A 72 -18.17 5.39 1.37
C HIS A 72 -18.92 4.22 2.07
N GLU A 73 -19.93 4.50 2.89
CA GLU A 73 -20.75 3.43 3.48
C GLU A 73 -21.50 2.63 2.41
N GLU A 74 -22.08 3.32 1.44
CA GLU A 74 -22.81 2.67 0.35
C GLU A 74 -21.86 2.05 -0.69
N GLU A 75 -20.67 2.62 -0.86
CA GLU A 75 -19.59 1.99 -1.61
C GLU A 75 -19.25 0.61 -1.00
N ALA A 76 -19.08 0.54 0.31
CA ALA A 76 -18.80 -0.71 1.01
C ALA A 76 -19.94 -1.73 0.83
N GLU A 77 -21.19 -1.31 0.96
CA GLU A 77 -22.36 -2.19 0.74
C GLU A 77 -22.41 -2.75 -0.69
N ALA A 78 -22.13 -1.91 -1.70
CA ALA A 78 -22.08 -2.34 -3.08
C ALA A 78 -20.96 -3.36 -3.32
N LEU A 79 -19.76 -3.12 -2.77
CA LEU A 79 -18.63 -4.06 -2.85
C LEU A 79 -18.90 -5.36 -2.08
N GLY A 80 -19.58 -5.26 -0.94
CA GLY A 80 -20.05 -6.40 -0.15
C GLY A 80 -20.96 -7.34 -0.92
N SER A 81 -21.69 -6.84 -1.91
CA SER A 81 -22.57 -7.63 -2.78
C SER A 81 -21.80 -8.46 -3.82
N LEU A 82 -20.53 -8.17 -4.08
CA LEU A 82 -19.68 -8.93 -5.01
C LEU A 82 -18.95 -10.02 -4.21
N THR A 83 -19.56 -11.19 -4.08
CA THR A 83 -19.06 -12.29 -3.23
C THR A 83 -18.38 -13.41 -4.00
N ASP A 84 -18.43 -13.41 -5.33
CA ASP A 84 -17.89 -14.46 -6.19
C ASP A 84 -17.21 -13.87 -7.43
N GLY A 85 -16.41 -14.69 -8.13
CA GLY A 85 -15.71 -14.32 -9.36
C GLY A 85 -14.34 -13.68 -9.14
N GLU A 86 -13.65 -13.39 -10.24
CA GLU A 86 -12.25 -12.91 -10.25
C GLU A 86 -12.05 -11.56 -9.53
N LEU A 87 -13.10 -10.75 -9.41
CA LEU A 87 -13.05 -9.43 -8.79
C LEU A 87 -13.35 -9.47 -7.29
N ALA A 88 -13.83 -10.60 -6.75
CA ALA A 88 -14.23 -10.68 -5.35
C ALA A 88 -13.09 -10.38 -4.35
N PRO A 89 -11.86 -10.90 -4.50
CA PRO A 89 -10.75 -10.51 -3.62
C PRO A 89 -10.46 -9.01 -3.65
N GLN A 90 -10.47 -8.41 -4.83
CA GLN A 90 -10.26 -6.96 -4.97
C GLN A 90 -11.42 -6.14 -4.39
N ALA A 91 -12.66 -6.66 -4.49
CA ALA A 91 -13.82 -6.04 -3.88
C ALA A 91 -13.70 -6.01 -2.35
N ARG A 92 -13.23 -7.11 -1.72
CA ARG A 92 -12.99 -7.15 -0.26
C ARG A 92 -11.98 -6.08 0.21
N LEU A 93 -10.89 -5.90 -0.54
CA LEU A 93 -9.89 -4.85 -0.21
C LEU A 93 -10.50 -3.45 -0.28
N ARG A 94 -11.26 -3.16 -1.34
CA ARG A 94 -11.89 -1.86 -1.50
C ARG A 94 -13.03 -1.64 -0.50
N GLU A 95 -13.80 -2.68 -0.16
CA GLU A 95 -14.82 -2.63 0.88
C GLU A 95 -14.22 -2.24 2.23
N ALA A 96 -13.11 -2.90 2.61
CA ALA A 96 -12.41 -2.57 3.84
C ALA A 96 -11.89 -1.12 3.84
N ALA A 97 -11.32 -0.65 2.71
CA ALA A 97 -10.88 0.73 2.58
C ALA A 97 -12.04 1.73 2.74
N ALA A 98 -13.19 1.49 2.09
CA ALA A 98 -14.37 2.35 2.19
C ALA A 98 -14.95 2.37 3.62
N LEU A 99 -14.94 1.23 4.31
CA LEU A 99 -15.32 1.15 5.72
C LEU A 99 -14.35 1.94 6.62
N ALA A 100 -13.05 1.87 6.36
CA ALA A 100 -12.05 2.64 7.11
C ALA A 100 -12.21 4.16 6.89
N GLU A 101 -12.47 4.61 5.67
CA GLU A 101 -12.80 6.01 5.36
C GLU A 101 -14.09 6.49 6.09
N SER A 102 -15.03 5.55 6.31
CA SER A 102 -16.24 5.79 7.11
C SER A 102 -16.00 5.65 8.63
N GLN A 103 -14.75 5.53 9.08
CA GLN A 103 -14.35 5.33 10.49
C GLN A 103 -14.84 4.01 11.10
N ARG A 104 -15.22 3.04 10.29
CA ARG A 104 -15.72 1.72 10.71
C ARG A 104 -14.56 0.70 10.72
N PHE A 105 -13.51 0.99 11.47
CA PHE A 105 -12.26 0.21 11.47
C PHE A 105 -12.43 -1.26 11.87
N ASP A 106 -13.30 -1.57 12.83
CA ASP A 106 -13.53 -2.95 13.28
C ASP A 106 -14.25 -3.78 12.20
N ASP A 107 -15.18 -3.15 11.47
CA ASP A 107 -15.87 -3.79 10.35
C ASP A 107 -14.90 -4.02 9.16
N ALA A 108 -14.04 -3.03 8.86
CA ALA A 108 -13.01 -3.16 7.85
C ALA A 108 -12.06 -4.33 8.14
N ARG A 109 -11.63 -4.47 9.40
CA ARG A 109 -10.81 -5.62 9.84
C ARG A 109 -11.53 -6.95 9.67
N ALA A 110 -12.80 -7.01 10.05
CA ALA A 110 -13.59 -8.23 9.91
C ALA A 110 -13.70 -8.67 8.44
N VAL A 111 -13.86 -7.70 7.51
CA VAL A 111 -13.89 -7.97 6.06
C VAL A 111 -12.54 -8.54 5.59
N LEU A 112 -11.41 -7.95 5.99
CA LEU A 112 -10.08 -8.42 5.57
C LEU A 112 -9.75 -9.79 6.13
N GLN A 113 -10.09 -10.05 7.39
CA GLN A 113 -9.89 -11.35 8.05
C GLN A 113 -10.74 -12.44 7.41
N GLY A 114 -12.03 -12.17 7.16
CA GLY A 114 -12.89 -13.11 6.44
C GLY A 114 -12.39 -13.37 5.01
N ALA A 115 -11.92 -12.33 4.31
CA ALA A 115 -11.36 -12.48 2.98
C ALA A 115 -10.06 -13.31 2.96
N ALA A 116 -9.22 -13.20 3.99
CA ALA A 116 -8.01 -14.02 4.12
C ALA A 116 -8.35 -15.52 4.30
N GLU A 117 -9.46 -15.83 4.96
CA GLU A 117 -9.97 -17.22 5.11
C GLU A 117 -10.59 -17.73 3.79
N ASP A 118 -11.37 -16.90 3.10
CA ASP A 118 -12.08 -17.27 1.86
C ASP A 118 -11.13 -17.38 0.65
N TYR A 119 -10.04 -16.61 0.63
CA TYR A 119 -9.07 -16.52 -0.48
C TYR A 119 -7.63 -16.71 0.02
N PRO A 120 -7.26 -17.92 0.48
CA PRO A 120 -5.94 -18.17 1.10
C PRO A 120 -4.75 -17.89 0.14
N GLU A 121 -4.97 -17.97 -1.17
CA GLU A 121 -3.97 -17.60 -2.19
C GLU A 121 -3.66 -16.08 -2.21
N HIS A 122 -4.51 -15.27 -1.58
CA HIS A 122 -4.35 -13.81 -1.44
C HIS A 122 -4.09 -13.39 0.02
N LEU A 123 -3.75 -14.31 0.92
CA LEU A 123 -3.54 -14.07 2.35
C LEU A 123 -2.66 -12.83 2.60
N ASN A 124 -1.48 -12.80 1.97
CA ASN A 124 -0.52 -11.70 2.16
C ASN A 124 -1.12 -10.34 1.80
N LEU A 125 -1.93 -10.30 0.75
CA LEU A 125 -2.58 -9.07 0.29
C LEU A 125 -3.54 -8.51 1.34
N PHE A 126 -4.35 -9.37 1.95
CA PHE A 126 -5.31 -8.96 2.98
C PHE A 126 -4.64 -8.61 4.30
N MET A 127 -3.65 -9.41 4.73
CA MET A 127 -2.91 -9.15 5.96
C MET A 127 -2.07 -7.87 5.87
N THR A 128 -1.45 -7.60 4.72
CA THR A 128 -0.75 -6.34 4.48
C THR A 128 -1.71 -5.14 4.48
N ALA A 129 -2.89 -5.29 3.88
CA ALA A 129 -3.91 -4.24 3.90
C ALA A 129 -4.42 -3.98 5.34
N GLU A 130 -4.65 -5.03 6.14
CA GLU A 130 -5.02 -4.88 7.56
C GLU A 130 -3.90 -4.18 8.35
N ALA A 131 -2.64 -4.58 8.14
CA ALA A 131 -1.51 -3.97 8.81
C ALA A 131 -1.37 -2.48 8.45
N GLN A 132 -1.50 -2.13 7.17
CA GLN A 132 -1.46 -0.75 6.72
C GLN A 132 -2.57 0.10 7.35
N MET A 133 -3.80 -0.40 7.37
CA MET A 133 -4.93 0.26 8.01
C MET A 133 -4.69 0.47 9.52
N LEU A 134 -4.10 -0.51 10.21
CA LEU A 134 -3.75 -0.40 11.62
C LEU A 134 -2.66 0.65 11.87
N ILE A 135 -1.68 0.75 10.98
CA ILE A 135 -0.64 1.80 11.05
C ILE A 135 -1.29 3.19 10.91
N GLU A 136 -2.16 3.39 9.93
CA GLU A 136 -2.88 4.65 9.70
C GLU A 136 -3.81 5.01 10.87
N ALA A 137 -4.38 4.00 11.53
CA ALA A 137 -5.17 4.16 12.76
C ALA A 137 -4.31 4.44 14.02
N GLY A 138 -2.98 4.53 13.90
CA GLY A 138 -2.06 4.73 15.01
C GLY A 138 -1.88 3.50 15.90
N ARG A 139 -2.08 2.29 15.36
CA ARG A 139 -1.98 0.99 16.05
C ARG A 139 -0.87 0.10 15.45
N PRO A 140 0.37 0.57 15.34
CA PRO A 140 1.42 -0.15 14.64
C PRO A 140 1.86 -1.46 15.35
N GLU A 141 1.68 -1.57 16.67
CA GLU A 141 1.94 -2.83 17.40
C GLU A 141 0.95 -3.94 17.00
N ASP A 142 -0.32 -3.58 16.78
CA ASP A 142 -1.32 -4.53 16.29
C ASP A 142 -1.02 -4.94 14.84
N ALA A 143 -0.54 -3.99 14.01
CA ALA A 143 -0.08 -4.26 12.65
C ALA A 143 1.08 -5.27 12.64
N LEU A 144 2.06 -5.11 13.53
CA LEU A 144 3.15 -6.07 13.68
C LEU A 144 2.61 -7.46 14.06
N GLY A 145 1.62 -7.52 14.97
CA GLY A 145 0.98 -8.78 15.35
C GLY A 145 0.34 -9.51 14.16
N VAL A 146 -0.37 -8.76 13.31
CA VAL A 146 -0.99 -9.28 12.08
C VAL A 146 0.07 -9.84 11.12
N MET A 147 1.12 -9.06 10.83
CA MET A 147 2.18 -9.46 9.90
C MET A 147 2.96 -10.69 10.40
N LYS A 148 3.21 -10.78 11.70
CA LYS A 148 3.85 -11.97 12.32
C LYS A 148 2.98 -13.22 12.17
N THR A 149 1.67 -13.08 12.26
CA THR A 149 0.75 -14.19 12.03
C THR A 149 0.82 -14.65 10.58
N ALA A 150 0.78 -13.72 9.62
CA ALA A 150 0.90 -14.03 8.20
C ALA A 150 2.25 -14.70 7.88
N LEU A 151 3.35 -14.17 8.43
CA LEU A 151 4.69 -14.74 8.24
C LEU A 151 4.81 -16.15 8.83
N ALA A 152 4.13 -16.43 9.95
CA ALA A 152 4.12 -17.77 10.54
C ALA A 152 3.40 -18.80 9.64
N GLU A 153 2.42 -18.37 8.85
CA GLU A 153 1.71 -19.21 7.88
C GLU A 153 2.47 -19.36 6.56
N GLN A 154 3.27 -18.35 6.19
CA GLN A 154 4.07 -18.33 4.95
C GLN A 154 5.53 -17.94 5.25
N PRO A 155 6.27 -18.80 5.96
CA PRO A 155 7.61 -18.47 6.46
C PRO A 155 8.66 -18.26 5.35
N ASP A 156 8.41 -18.79 4.16
CA ASP A 156 9.32 -18.66 3.00
C ASP A 156 9.02 -17.42 2.13
N ASP A 157 8.01 -16.61 2.49
CA ASP A 157 7.70 -15.38 1.77
C ASP A 157 8.64 -14.24 2.20
N VAL A 158 9.67 -14.01 1.36
CA VAL A 158 10.70 -13.00 1.60
C VAL A 158 10.13 -11.58 1.62
N SER A 159 9.11 -11.28 0.80
CA SER A 159 8.48 -9.96 0.78
C SER A 159 7.76 -9.70 2.09
N LEU A 160 6.97 -10.67 2.56
CA LEU A 160 6.26 -10.60 3.82
C LEU A 160 7.23 -10.48 5.01
N ALA A 161 8.35 -11.23 4.99
CA ALA A 161 9.39 -11.13 6.01
C ALA A 161 10.00 -9.71 6.04
N TYR A 162 10.33 -9.15 4.88
CA TYR A 162 10.88 -7.80 4.77
C TYR A 162 9.89 -6.75 5.31
N ASP A 163 8.62 -6.80 4.89
CA ASP A 163 7.59 -5.87 5.35
C ASP A 163 7.37 -5.98 6.87
N THR A 164 7.38 -7.21 7.41
CA THR A 164 7.31 -7.45 8.86
C THR A 164 8.49 -6.80 9.59
N ALA A 165 9.71 -6.94 9.04
CA ALA A 165 10.89 -6.30 9.62
C ALA A 165 10.81 -4.78 9.62
N MET A 166 10.25 -4.17 8.55
CA MET A 166 10.08 -2.71 8.47
C MET A 166 9.05 -2.21 9.50
N ILE A 167 7.95 -2.94 9.71
CA ILE A 167 6.97 -2.60 10.74
C ILE A 167 7.58 -2.77 12.13
N ALA A 168 8.32 -3.86 12.38
CA ALA A 168 9.03 -4.08 13.64
C ALA A 168 10.03 -2.95 13.94
N GLN A 169 10.76 -2.47 12.93
CA GLN A 169 11.65 -1.30 13.06
C GLN A 169 10.88 -0.04 13.47
N ASN A 170 9.74 0.23 12.84
CA ASN A 170 8.94 1.42 13.10
C ASN A 170 8.36 1.46 14.52
N VAL A 171 8.09 0.30 15.12
CA VAL A 171 7.63 0.19 16.52
C VAL A 171 8.79 0.05 17.53
N GLY A 172 10.03 0.02 17.04
CA GLY A 172 11.22 -0.03 17.89
C GLY A 172 11.66 -1.43 18.33
N HIS A 173 11.16 -2.48 17.71
CA HIS A 173 11.55 -3.87 17.95
C HIS A 173 12.83 -4.24 17.16
N PHE A 174 13.91 -3.52 17.45
CA PHE A 174 15.14 -3.56 16.65
C PHE A 174 15.85 -4.93 16.63
N GLU A 175 15.81 -5.69 17.71
CA GLU A 175 16.35 -7.05 17.76
C GLU A 175 15.58 -8.00 16.84
N GLU A 176 14.27 -7.85 16.77
CA GLU A 176 13.41 -8.63 15.90
C GLU A 176 13.65 -8.23 14.42
N THR A 177 13.72 -6.93 14.13
CA THR A 177 14.10 -6.41 12.81
C THR A 177 15.44 -7.00 12.36
N GLU A 178 16.46 -6.94 13.20
CA GLU A 178 17.80 -7.48 12.90
C GLU A 178 17.75 -8.97 12.62
N SER A 179 16.98 -9.74 13.40
CA SER A 179 16.85 -11.20 13.22
C SER A 179 16.25 -11.52 11.86
N ILE A 180 15.09 -10.92 11.54
CA ILE A 180 14.38 -11.19 10.28
C ILE A 180 15.24 -10.81 9.07
N LEU A 181 15.90 -9.63 9.11
CA LEU A 181 16.76 -9.20 8.00
C LEU A 181 17.99 -10.10 7.81
N LYS A 182 18.55 -10.64 8.90
CA LYS A 182 19.64 -11.61 8.83
C LYS A 182 19.19 -12.95 8.24
N ASP A 183 17.98 -13.40 8.56
CA ASP A 183 17.41 -14.62 8.01
C ASP A 183 17.24 -14.47 6.48
N ILE A 184 16.68 -13.34 6.01
CA ILE A 184 16.58 -13.02 4.57
C ILE A 184 17.96 -13.06 3.91
N LEU A 185 18.97 -12.43 4.51
CA LEU A 185 20.33 -12.36 3.95
C LEU A 185 21.10 -13.69 4.05
N SER A 186 20.68 -14.60 4.93
CA SER A 186 21.22 -15.96 4.99
C SER A 186 20.81 -16.78 3.77
N ASP A 187 19.56 -16.57 3.31
CA ASP A 187 18.99 -17.28 2.17
C ASP A 187 19.35 -16.59 0.84
N ASP A 188 19.31 -15.26 0.81
CA ASP A 188 19.71 -14.44 -0.35
C ASP A 188 20.67 -13.32 0.09
N PRO A 189 22.00 -13.58 0.04
CA PRO A 189 23.00 -12.56 0.37
C PRO A 189 23.03 -11.34 -0.55
N ASP A 190 22.40 -11.42 -1.73
CA ASP A 190 22.31 -10.35 -2.73
C ASP A 190 21.00 -9.54 -2.60
N HIS A 191 20.18 -9.80 -1.61
CA HIS A 191 18.94 -9.06 -1.37
C HIS A 191 19.24 -7.61 -0.95
N VAL A 192 19.23 -6.70 -1.92
CA VAL A 192 19.66 -5.31 -1.76
C VAL A 192 18.91 -4.57 -0.65
N GLN A 193 17.57 -4.69 -0.62
CA GLN A 193 16.75 -3.97 0.35
C GLN A 193 17.03 -4.45 1.78
N ALA A 194 17.12 -5.77 2.01
CA ALA A 194 17.40 -6.31 3.34
C ALA A 194 18.82 -5.93 3.81
N GLY A 195 19.81 -6.00 2.90
CA GLY A 195 21.18 -5.57 3.19
C GLY A 195 21.27 -4.08 3.55
N ASN A 196 20.57 -3.25 2.79
CA ASN A 196 20.48 -1.81 3.06
C ASN A 196 19.77 -1.52 4.39
N ALA A 197 18.62 -2.13 4.64
CA ALA A 197 17.84 -1.92 5.87
C ALA A 197 18.61 -2.34 7.12
N LEU A 198 19.25 -3.51 7.10
CA LEU A 198 20.07 -3.99 8.22
C LEU A 198 21.28 -3.07 8.49
N ALA A 199 21.94 -2.65 7.44
CA ALA A 199 23.07 -1.74 7.56
C ALA A 199 22.64 -0.37 8.08
N TYR A 200 21.55 0.20 7.57
CA TYR A 200 20.98 1.45 8.04
C TYR A 200 20.58 1.39 9.52
N LEU A 201 19.91 0.29 9.93
CA LEU A 201 19.59 0.04 11.34
C LEU A 201 20.85 0.11 12.22
N TRP A 202 21.95 -0.52 11.80
CA TRP A 202 23.19 -0.49 12.57
C TRP A 202 23.87 0.89 12.55
N VAL A 203 23.90 1.58 11.41
CA VAL A 203 24.50 2.91 11.27
C VAL A 203 23.79 3.95 12.14
N THR A 204 22.45 3.96 12.12
CA THR A 204 21.65 4.90 12.93
C THR A 204 21.81 4.69 14.41
N ARG A 205 22.14 3.46 14.85
CA ARG A 205 22.34 3.09 16.25
C ARG A 205 23.81 3.04 16.68
N ASP A 206 24.72 3.47 15.82
CA ASP A 206 26.17 3.41 16.02
C ASP A 206 26.66 1.99 16.38
N MET A 207 26.05 0.96 15.76
CA MET A 207 26.35 -0.46 15.99
C MET A 207 26.99 -1.09 14.76
N ASN A 208 27.84 -2.08 14.95
CA ASN A 208 28.39 -2.94 13.88
C ASN A 208 28.85 -2.19 12.63
N LEU A 209 29.41 -0.97 12.75
CA LEU A 209 29.77 -0.12 11.62
C LEU A 209 30.64 -0.81 10.54
N PRO A 210 31.61 -1.69 10.89
CA PRO A 210 32.38 -2.42 9.88
C PRO A 210 31.52 -3.36 9.03
N GLU A 211 30.54 -4.05 9.65
CA GLU A 211 29.60 -4.93 8.98
C GLU A 211 28.59 -4.13 8.15
N ALA A 212 28.06 -3.05 8.70
CA ALA A 212 27.17 -2.11 8.00
C ALA A 212 27.82 -1.60 6.71
N ARG A 213 29.11 -1.21 6.79
CA ARG A 213 29.89 -0.81 5.60
C ARG A 213 29.93 -1.91 4.58
N ARG A 214 30.23 -3.15 4.96
CA ARG A 214 30.31 -4.27 4.00
C ARG A 214 28.97 -4.51 3.29
N LEU A 215 27.88 -4.49 4.02
CA LEU A 215 26.54 -4.63 3.46
C LEU A 215 26.20 -3.48 2.50
N LEU A 216 26.45 -2.23 2.91
CA LEU A 216 26.18 -1.06 2.06
C LEU A 216 27.06 -1.02 0.81
N GLU A 217 28.35 -1.33 0.92
CA GLU A 217 29.23 -1.43 -0.24
C GLU A 217 28.81 -2.56 -1.19
N HIS A 218 28.26 -3.65 -0.65
CA HIS A 218 27.69 -4.72 -1.45
C HIS A 218 26.39 -4.28 -2.15
N ALA A 219 25.44 -3.72 -1.41
CA ALA A 219 24.20 -3.17 -1.95
C ALA A 219 24.46 -2.09 -3.03
N TYR A 220 25.44 -1.21 -2.80
CA TYR A 220 25.82 -0.18 -3.76
C TYR A 220 26.43 -0.76 -5.05
N ARG A 221 27.19 -1.86 -4.97
CA ARG A 221 27.68 -2.54 -6.19
C ARG A 221 26.55 -3.14 -7.01
N LEU A 222 25.52 -3.69 -6.35
CA LEU A 222 24.37 -4.29 -7.02
C LEU A 222 23.40 -3.23 -7.55
N SER A 223 23.19 -2.14 -6.82
CA SER A 223 22.24 -1.06 -7.14
C SER A 223 22.84 0.32 -6.92
N PRO A 224 23.78 0.78 -7.78
CA PRO A 224 24.52 2.02 -7.55
C PRO A 224 23.70 3.31 -7.75
N VAL A 225 22.47 3.16 -8.20
CA VAL A 225 21.54 4.29 -8.45
C VAL A 225 20.31 4.26 -7.54
N ASP A 226 20.21 3.28 -6.66
CA ASP A 226 19.11 3.19 -5.70
C ASP A 226 19.18 4.35 -4.69
N PRO A 227 18.11 5.17 -4.56
CA PRO A 227 18.15 6.34 -3.69
C PRO A 227 18.31 5.97 -2.21
N TYR A 228 17.74 4.87 -1.76
CA TYR A 228 17.82 4.41 -0.37
C TYR A 228 19.23 3.93 -0.01
N VAL A 229 19.87 3.21 -0.94
CA VAL A 229 21.27 2.76 -0.78
C VAL A 229 22.21 3.96 -0.77
N LEU A 230 21.97 4.95 -1.64
CA LEU A 230 22.77 6.18 -1.66
C LEU A 230 22.65 6.98 -0.37
N ASP A 231 21.44 7.13 0.18
CA ASP A 231 21.26 7.81 1.46
C ASP A 231 21.96 7.08 2.60
N SER A 232 21.77 5.78 2.70
CA SER A 232 22.45 4.97 3.72
C SER A 232 23.97 5.02 3.62
N MET A 233 24.55 5.06 2.40
CA MET A 233 25.98 5.30 2.17
C MET A 233 26.40 6.70 2.64
N GLY A 234 25.56 7.69 2.39
CA GLY A 234 25.77 9.07 2.86
C GLY A 234 25.80 9.13 4.39
N TRP A 235 24.83 8.50 5.04
CA TRP A 235 24.72 8.45 6.50
C TRP A 235 25.89 7.70 7.15
N LEU A 236 26.32 6.58 6.56
CA LEU A 236 27.53 5.88 6.99
C LEU A 236 28.77 6.78 6.88
N CYS A 237 28.95 7.48 5.75
CA CYS A 237 30.07 8.42 5.59
C CYS A 237 30.04 9.54 6.64
N PHE A 238 28.85 10.03 6.95
CA PHE A 238 28.66 11.05 8.01
C PHE A 238 29.12 10.53 9.38
N LYS A 239 28.67 9.35 9.77
CA LYS A 239 29.07 8.70 11.04
C LYS A 239 30.58 8.46 11.13
N GLU A 240 31.24 8.32 10.01
CA GLU A 240 32.70 8.16 9.92
C GLU A 240 33.48 9.48 9.78
N GLY A 241 32.79 10.62 9.82
CA GLY A 241 33.41 11.95 9.68
C GLY A 241 33.86 12.30 8.27
N ARG A 242 33.40 11.56 7.25
CA ARG A 242 33.71 11.79 5.82
C ARG A 242 32.65 12.67 5.18
N TYR A 243 32.54 13.91 5.66
CA TYR A 243 31.42 14.81 5.38
C TYR A 243 31.25 15.17 3.89
N ASP A 244 32.32 15.33 3.13
CA ASP A 244 32.23 15.63 1.69
C ASP A 244 31.59 14.45 0.94
N GLN A 245 32.01 13.22 1.23
CA GLN A 245 31.43 12.03 0.61
C GLN A 245 29.98 11.80 1.09
N ALA A 246 29.70 12.10 2.36
CA ALA A 246 28.34 12.06 2.88
C ALA A 246 27.41 12.98 2.07
N ALA A 247 27.79 14.25 1.88
CA ALA A 247 27.03 15.21 1.09
C ALA A 247 26.86 14.78 -0.38
N GLU A 248 27.90 14.22 -1.00
CA GLU A 248 27.83 13.72 -2.37
C GLU A 248 26.80 12.60 -2.53
N PHE A 249 26.82 11.59 -1.64
CA PHE A 249 25.88 10.47 -1.68
C PHE A 249 24.44 10.92 -1.39
N THR A 250 24.23 11.72 -0.34
CA THR A 250 22.89 12.20 0.02
C THR A 250 22.30 13.11 -1.06
N LEU A 251 23.09 14.00 -1.69
CA LEU A 251 22.66 14.77 -2.85
C LEU A 251 22.34 13.90 -4.07
N ALA A 252 23.08 12.80 -4.27
CA ALA A 252 22.81 11.86 -5.35
C ALA A 252 21.50 11.11 -5.12
N SER A 253 21.16 10.79 -3.87
CA SER A 253 19.85 10.23 -3.48
C SER A 253 18.73 11.22 -3.79
N LEU A 254 18.79 12.45 -3.26
CA LEU A 254 17.76 13.49 -3.45
C LEU A 254 17.49 13.85 -4.92
N LYS A 255 18.49 13.78 -5.79
CA LYS A 255 18.32 13.99 -7.23
C LYS A 255 17.49 12.89 -7.91
N ARG A 256 17.36 11.71 -7.30
CA ARG A 256 16.60 10.58 -7.84
C ARG A 256 15.22 10.49 -7.24
N LEU A 257 15.14 10.68 -5.93
CA LEU A 257 13.91 10.65 -5.16
C LEU A 257 13.99 11.72 -4.09
N PHE A 258 13.08 12.69 -4.14
CA PHE A 258 12.98 13.66 -3.05
C PHE A 258 12.31 12.99 -1.85
N ASP A 259 13.05 12.96 -0.75
CA ASP A 259 12.60 12.44 0.53
C ASP A 259 12.95 13.44 1.63
N VAL A 260 12.02 13.68 2.57
CA VAL A 260 12.19 14.66 3.65
C VAL A 260 13.24 14.22 4.66
N GLU A 261 13.32 12.93 4.98
CA GLU A 261 14.32 12.38 5.88
C GLU A 261 15.73 12.57 5.28
N VAL A 262 15.89 12.22 4.00
CA VAL A 262 17.16 12.42 3.25
C VAL A 262 17.53 13.89 3.18
N ALA A 263 16.58 14.80 3.03
CA ALA A 263 16.83 16.23 3.07
C ALA A 263 17.31 16.68 4.46
N CYS A 264 16.73 16.13 5.53
CA CYS A 264 17.20 16.38 6.91
C CYS A 264 18.64 15.87 7.12
N HIS A 265 18.98 14.67 6.61
CA HIS A 265 20.35 14.16 6.64
C HIS A 265 21.33 15.11 5.96
N LEU A 266 20.97 15.63 4.78
CA LEU A 266 21.83 16.58 4.06
C LEU A 266 22.07 17.87 4.87
N VAL A 267 21.01 18.42 5.45
CA VAL A 267 21.12 19.63 6.30
C VAL A 267 22.05 19.37 7.49
N GLU A 268 21.92 18.24 8.16
CA GLU A 268 22.79 17.87 9.30
C GLU A 268 24.25 17.71 8.85
N ILE A 269 24.50 17.02 7.74
CA ILE A 269 25.83 16.83 7.16
C ILE A 269 26.48 18.19 6.85
N LEU A 270 25.74 19.10 6.19
CA LEU A 270 26.25 20.41 5.80
C LEU A 270 26.54 21.29 7.03
N ALA A 271 25.65 21.28 8.03
CA ALA A 271 25.83 22.03 9.27
C ALA A 271 27.08 21.59 10.04
N VAL A 272 27.25 20.27 10.21
CA VAL A 272 28.44 19.72 10.91
C VAL A 272 29.74 19.97 10.16
N SER A 273 29.69 20.02 8.81
CA SER A 273 30.85 20.31 7.96
C SER A 273 31.17 21.81 7.84
N GLY A 274 30.39 22.70 8.46
CA GLY A 274 30.56 24.16 8.38
C GLY A 274 30.15 24.78 7.05
N ARG A 275 29.28 24.13 6.31
CA ARG A 275 28.72 24.52 4.99
C ARG A 275 27.29 25.05 5.11
N ASP A 276 26.99 25.80 6.19
CA ASP A 276 25.64 26.26 6.53
C ASP A 276 24.94 27.00 5.38
N HIS A 277 25.70 27.77 4.58
CA HIS A 277 25.16 28.51 3.42
C HIS A 277 24.75 27.64 2.23
N GLU A 278 25.07 26.34 2.24
CA GLU A 278 24.63 25.38 1.24
C GLU A 278 23.40 24.59 1.73
N ALA A 279 23.07 24.72 3.02
CA ALA A 279 21.90 24.09 3.66
C ALA A 279 20.62 24.93 3.54
N GLU A 280 20.74 26.23 3.19
CA GLU A 280 19.63 27.15 2.91
C GLU A 280 19.10 26.97 1.47
#